data_f5fbebb808bb66d89971e062a95a6854
#
_entry.id   f5fbebb808bb66d89971e062a95a6854
#
_cell.length_a   1.000
_cell.length_b   1.000
_cell.length_c   1.000
_cell.angle_alpha   90.00
_cell.angle_beta   90.00
_cell.angle_gamma   90.00
#
_symmetry.space_group_name_H-M   'P 1'
#
loop_
_entity.id
_entity.type
_entity.pdbx_description
1 polymer ?
#
loop_
_entity_poly.entity_id
_entity_poly.type
_entity_poly.pdbx_seq_one_letter_code
_entity_poly.pdbx_strand_id
1 'polypeptide(L)'
;MKKKLLKGLVVSSLLCASLLTGCSSSNDQVVIYSNADDEAVTAMKNALDKNGYEGQYLFQTFGTSELGGKLLAEGTNIEADLVTMSSFYLDSAQEQKKMFVDLDFDTQALDEYPSYYTPITSQEGAIIINTEELKANSLETPTCLKDLAKPEYKDMISVTDIASSSTAWLLIQALVSEYVEDGAKEVLKGIYDNAGAHIEDSGSGPIKKVRAGEVAIGFGLRHQAVRDKADGLPIDFVDPTEGNFSLTESVAVVNKDGSEHQKLAMKMAQCIIESGRKELLETYPNPLYQGETSDSANKSAYPKTFSEKLTAELLEKHQKLSEEC
;
A
#
# COMPACT_ATOMS: atom_id res chain seq x y z
N MET A 1 -22.00 -44.62 -72.25
CA MET A 1 -23.46 -44.56 -72.33
C MET A 1 -23.98 -43.69 -71.20
N LYS A 2 -24.55 -42.57 -71.58
CA LYS A 2 -25.86 -42.04 -71.13
C LYS A 2 -26.03 -41.99 -69.57
N LYS A 3 -26.49 -40.90 -68.89
CA LYS A 3 -27.17 -39.66 -69.25
C LYS A 3 -27.15 -38.74 -67.99
N LYS A 4 -27.01 -37.46 -68.20
CA LYS A 4 -27.57 -36.28 -67.57
C LYS A 4 -28.75 -36.52 -66.62
N LEU A 5 -28.81 -35.81 -65.45
CA LEU A 5 -29.89 -34.80 -65.29
C LEU A 5 -29.55 -33.80 -64.16
N LEU A 6 -29.84 -32.60 -64.47
CA LEU A 6 -29.78 -31.30 -63.85
C LEU A 6 -31.03 -31.05 -62.98
N LYS A 7 -30.90 -30.14 -62.03
CA LYS A 7 -31.91 -29.34 -61.29
C LYS A 7 -31.81 -29.57 -59.76
N GLY A 8 -31.79 -28.60 -58.92
CA GLY A 8 -32.19 -27.22 -59.06
C GLY A 8 -31.73 -26.42 -57.82
N LEU A 9 -31.58 -25.18 -58.11
CA LEU A 9 -31.19 -24.07 -57.26
C LEU A 9 -32.29 -23.78 -56.21
N VAL A 10 -31.95 -23.74 -54.91
CA VAL A 10 -32.72 -22.93 -53.92
C VAL A 10 -31.71 -22.15 -53.09
N VAL A 11 -31.70 -20.85 -53.39
CA VAL A 11 -31.03 -19.83 -52.59
C VAL A 11 -31.93 -19.57 -51.38
N SER A 12 -31.42 -19.88 -50.19
CA SER A 12 -32.01 -19.42 -48.94
C SER A 12 -30.97 -18.55 -48.22
N SER A 13 -31.14 -17.24 -48.40
CA SER A 13 -30.42 -16.21 -47.71
C SER A 13 -30.85 -16.18 -46.24
N LEU A 14 -30.06 -16.79 -45.33
CA LEU A 14 -30.17 -16.52 -43.91
C LEU A 14 -29.32 -15.29 -43.61
N LEU A 15 -29.99 -14.21 -43.24
CA LEU A 15 -29.41 -13.04 -42.61
C LEU A 15 -28.93 -13.47 -41.20
N CYS A 16 -27.65 -13.75 -41.04
CA CYS A 16 -27.00 -13.77 -39.75
C CYS A 16 -26.75 -12.33 -39.31
N ALA A 17 -27.66 -11.80 -38.49
CA ALA A 17 -27.36 -10.62 -37.67
C ALA A 17 -26.24 -11.04 -36.67
N SER A 18 -25.01 -10.74 -37.01
CA SER A 18 -23.87 -10.78 -36.09
C SER A 18 -24.08 -9.69 -35.04
N LEU A 19 -24.51 -10.11 -33.86
CA LEU A 19 -24.34 -9.33 -32.66
C LEU A 19 -22.83 -9.12 -32.47
N LEU A 20 -22.36 -7.96 -32.88
CA LEU A 20 -21.08 -7.42 -32.47
C LEU A 20 -21.19 -7.14 -30.97
N THR A 21 -20.91 -8.16 -30.15
CA THR A 21 -20.40 -7.92 -28.80
C THR A 21 -19.06 -7.24 -29.01
N GLY A 22 -19.04 -5.93 -28.82
CA GLY A 22 -17.82 -5.16 -28.82
C GLY A 22 -16.88 -5.74 -27.77
N CYS A 23 -15.79 -6.37 -28.20
CA CYS A 23 -14.59 -6.44 -27.39
C CYS A 23 -14.18 -4.97 -27.18
N SER A 24 -14.41 -4.43 -25.99
CA SER A 24 -13.74 -3.23 -25.52
C SER A 24 -12.24 -3.47 -25.73
N SER A 25 -11.66 -2.71 -26.63
CA SER A 25 -10.21 -2.73 -26.81
C SER A 25 -9.59 -2.23 -25.50
N SER A 26 -8.47 -2.79 -25.08
CA SER A 26 -7.70 -2.37 -23.90
C SER A 26 -7.29 -0.88 -23.88
N ASN A 27 -7.63 -0.12 -24.92
CA ASN A 27 -7.39 1.32 -25.04
C ASN A 27 -8.50 2.21 -24.43
N ASP A 28 -9.60 1.65 -23.92
CA ASP A 28 -10.73 2.44 -23.39
C ASP A 28 -10.82 2.40 -21.85
N GLN A 29 -9.90 1.72 -21.18
CA GLN A 29 -9.89 1.59 -19.73
C GLN A 29 -8.88 2.55 -19.08
N VAL A 30 -9.28 3.18 -17.97
CA VAL A 30 -8.36 3.93 -17.10
C VAL A 30 -7.37 2.96 -16.48
N VAL A 31 -6.09 3.20 -16.65
CA VAL A 31 -5.04 2.39 -16.03
C VAL A 31 -4.71 2.95 -14.64
N ILE A 32 -4.88 2.11 -13.61
CA ILE A 32 -4.63 2.45 -12.21
C ILE A 32 -3.41 1.67 -11.74
N TYR A 33 -2.34 2.38 -11.35
CA TYR A 33 -1.18 1.78 -10.71
C TYR A 33 -1.22 2.00 -9.20
N SER A 34 -0.89 0.96 -8.43
CA SER A 34 -0.98 0.99 -6.97
C SER A 34 0.16 0.21 -6.32
N ASN A 35 0.63 0.70 -5.16
CA ASN A 35 1.46 -0.09 -4.23
C ASN A 35 0.67 -0.61 -3.02
N ALA A 36 -0.65 -0.39 -3.01
CA ALA A 36 -1.51 -0.80 -1.91
C ALA A 36 -1.58 -2.33 -1.78
N ASP A 37 -1.80 -2.80 -0.56
CA ASP A 37 -2.08 -4.21 -0.30
C ASP A 37 -3.47 -4.65 -0.80
N ASP A 38 -3.71 -5.96 -0.76
CA ASP A 38 -4.94 -6.56 -1.31
C ASP A 38 -6.23 -6.02 -0.66
N GLU A 39 -6.18 -5.64 0.62
CA GLU A 39 -7.34 -5.15 1.37
C GLU A 39 -7.73 -3.74 0.86
N ALA A 40 -6.76 -2.84 0.73
CA ALA A 40 -7.00 -1.51 0.19
C ALA A 40 -7.39 -1.55 -1.30
N VAL A 41 -6.74 -2.39 -2.10
CA VAL A 41 -7.10 -2.61 -3.51
C VAL A 41 -8.55 -3.10 -3.63
N THR A 42 -8.96 -4.04 -2.78
CA THR A 42 -10.33 -4.57 -2.77
C THR A 42 -11.34 -3.48 -2.43
N ALA A 43 -11.09 -2.67 -1.40
CA ALA A 43 -11.97 -1.58 -1.01
C ALA A 43 -12.11 -0.51 -2.13
N MET A 44 -11.00 -0.14 -2.78
CA MET A 44 -11.02 0.80 -3.90
C MET A 44 -11.79 0.24 -5.10
N LYS A 45 -11.58 -1.03 -5.48
CA LYS A 45 -12.34 -1.69 -6.55
C LYS A 45 -13.82 -1.78 -6.21
N ASN A 46 -14.18 -2.16 -4.98
CA ASN A 46 -15.57 -2.20 -4.53
C ASN A 46 -16.26 -0.83 -4.65
N ALA A 47 -15.55 0.25 -4.32
CA ALA A 47 -16.07 1.60 -4.48
C ALA A 47 -16.33 1.93 -5.96
N LEU A 48 -15.37 1.64 -6.83
CA LEU A 48 -15.48 1.89 -8.26
C LEU A 48 -16.62 1.06 -8.88
N ASP A 49 -16.68 -0.23 -8.62
CA ASP A 49 -17.67 -1.14 -9.21
C ASP A 49 -19.10 -0.79 -8.76
N LYS A 50 -19.31 -0.50 -7.46
CA LYS A 50 -20.61 -0.07 -6.92
C LYS A 50 -21.11 1.26 -7.50
N ASN A 51 -20.20 2.10 -8.01
CA ASN A 51 -20.52 3.39 -8.61
C ASN A 51 -20.52 3.37 -10.16
N GLY A 52 -20.53 2.17 -10.76
CA GLY A 52 -20.75 1.99 -12.20
C GLY A 52 -19.48 2.07 -13.05
N TYR A 53 -18.29 1.96 -12.45
CA TYR A 53 -17.01 1.92 -13.17
C TYR A 53 -16.52 0.50 -13.48
N GLU A 54 -17.30 -0.55 -13.16
CA GLU A 54 -16.95 -1.93 -13.46
C GLU A 54 -16.62 -2.10 -14.96
N GLY A 55 -15.46 -2.69 -15.26
CA GLY A 55 -14.97 -2.88 -16.63
C GLY A 55 -14.41 -1.62 -17.31
N GLN A 56 -14.40 -0.45 -16.65
CA GLN A 56 -13.85 0.80 -17.19
C GLN A 56 -12.43 1.10 -16.71
N TYR A 57 -11.82 0.24 -15.89
CA TYR A 57 -10.45 0.41 -15.39
C TYR A 57 -9.67 -0.89 -15.43
N LEU A 58 -8.35 -0.76 -15.47
CA LEU A 58 -7.38 -1.82 -15.30
C LEU A 58 -6.51 -1.49 -14.07
N PHE A 59 -6.63 -2.30 -13.02
CA PHE A 59 -5.89 -2.12 -11.78
C PHE A 59 -4.64 -3.01 -11.77
N GLN A 60 -3.45 -2.40 -11.61
CA GLN A 60 -2.16 -3.10 -11.53
C GLN A 60 -1.44 -2.75 -10.23
N THR A 61 -0.90 -3.76 -9.55
CA THR A 61 -0.18 -3.60 -8.29
C THR A 61 1.31 -3.85 -8.46
N PHE A 62 2.12 -3.10 -7.72
CA PHE A 62 3.58 -3.11 -7.76
C PHE A 62 4.14 -3.00 -6.34
N GLY A 63 5.38 -3.40 -6.14
CA GLY A 63 6.13 -3.03 -4.94
C GLY A 63 6.35 -1.50 -4.87
N THR A 64 6.47 -0.97 -3.65
CA THR A 64 6.57 0.50 -3.44
C THR A 64 7.75 1.10 -4.18
N SER A 65 8.94 0.51 -4.07
CA SER A 65 10.14 1.03 -4.75
C SER A 65 10.07 0.84 -6.26
N GLU A 66 9.47 -0.24 -6.75
CA GLU A 66 9.26 -0.48 -8.17
C GLU A 66 8.37 0.59 -8.79
N LEU A 67 7.19 0.84 -8.20
CA LEU A 67 6.26 1.87 -8.68
C LEU A 67 6.90 3.26 -8.58
N GLY A 68 7.56 3.56 -7.46
CA GLY A 68 8.28 4.83 -7.28
C GLY A 68 9.33 5.06 -8.36
N GLY A 69 10.13 4.04 -8.66
CA GLY A 69 11.11 4.08 -9.75
C GLY A 69 10.47 4.33 -11.12
N LYS A 70 9.32 3.70 -11.41
CA LYS A 70 8.55 3.95 -12.65
C LYS A 70 8.06 5.40 -12.73
N LEU A 71 7.50 5.95 -11.66
CA LEU A 71 7.04 7.34 -11.63
C LEU A 71 8.18 8.30 -11.95
N LEU A 72 9.32 8.13 -11.29
CA LEU A 72 10.49 9.02 -11.48
C LEU A 72 11.14 8.85 -12.85
N ALA A 73 11.13 7.64 -13.42
CA ALA A 73 11.70 7.39 -14.75
C ALA A 73 10.79 7.90 -15.88
N GLU A 74 9.51 7.55 -15.85
CA GLU A 74 8.60 7.72 -16.98
C GLU A 74 7.84 9.07 -16.95
N GLY A 75 7.58 9.63 -15.74
CA GLY A 75 6.84 10.88 -15.59
C GLY A 75 5.45 10.80 -16.25
N THR A 76 5.03 11.83 -16.97
CA THR A 76 3.73 11.86 -17.66
C THR A 76 3.59 10.83 -18.80
N ASN A 77 4.71 10.22 -19.26
CA ASN A 77 4.68 9.16 -20.26
C ASN A 77 4.30 7.78 -19.70
N ILE A 78 4.21 7.63 -18.38
CA ILE A 78 3.75 6.39 -17.74
C ILE A 78 2.39 5.96 -18.31
N GLU A 79 2.15 4.65 -18.39
CA GLU A 79 0.86 4.14 -18.90
C GLU A 79 -0.30 4.50 -17.96
N ALA A 80 -0.06 4.60 -16.65
CA ALA A 80 -1.09 4.91 -15.68
C ALA A 80 -1.73 6.28 -15.91
N ASP A 81 -3.06 6.34 -15.73
CA ASP A 81 -3.86 7.56 -15.71
C ASP A 81 -4.13 8.01 -14.26
N LEU A 82 -4.15 7.04 -13.33
CA LEU A 82 -4.36 7.25 -11.90
C LEU A 82 -3.34 6.43 -11.11
N VAL A 83 -2.79 7.03 -10.06
CA VAL A 83 -1.82 6.38 -9.18
C VAL A 83 -2.30 6.44 -7.74
N THR A 84 -2.22 5.32 -7.03
CA THR A 84 -2.37 5.27 -5.58
C THR A 84 -1.07 4.79 -4.97
N MET A 85 -0.43 5.64 -4.14
CA MET A 85 0.94 5.41 -3.71
C MET A 85 1.31 6.22 -2.46
N SER A 86 2.39 5.83 -1.81
CA SER A 86 3.00 6.61 -0.73
C SER A 86 3.22 8.07 -1.14
N SER A 87 2.69 8.99 -0.35
CA SER A 87 2.64 10.42 -0.68
C SER A 87 4.00 11.03 -0.98
N PHE A 88 5.07 10.55 -0.33
CA PHE A 88 6.43 11.04 -0.57
C PHE A 88 6.95 10.76 -1.98
N TYR A 89 6.54 9.65 -2.61
CA TYR A 89 6.86 9.39 -4.02
C TYR A 89 6.06 10.27 -4.96
N LEU A 90 4.78 10.54 -4.62
CA LEU A 90 3.96 11.49 -5.40
C LEU A 90 4.56 12.90 -5.35
N ASP A 91 5.02 13.33 -4.18
CA ASP A 91 5.74 14.61 -4.02
C ASP A 91 7.00 14.64 -4.87
N SER A 92 7.84 13.60 -4.79
CA SER A 92 9.09 13.53 -5.56
C SER A 92 8.84 13.50 -7.07
N ALA A 93 7.82 12.77 -7.54
CA ALA A 93 7.44 12.73 -8.94
C ALA A 93 6.88 14.08 -9.42
N GLN A 94 6.09 14.76 -8.60
CA GLN A 94 5.59 16.09 -8.93
C GLN A 94 6.70 17.13 -9.00
N GLU A 95 7.63 17.12 -8.06
CA GLU A 95 8.75 18.05 -8.03
C GLU A 95 9.64 17.89 -9.25
N GLN A 96 9.99 16.65 -9.60
CA GLN A 96 10.95 16.35 -10.67
C GLN A 96 10.32 16.34 -12.07
N LYS A 97 9.05 15.92 -12.20
CA LYS A 97 8.40 15.63 -13.50
C LYS A 97 7.16 16.46 -13.79
N LYS A 98 6.60 17.20 -12.81
CA LYS A 98 5.31 17.90 -12.95
C LYS A 98 4.21 16.93 -13.41
N MET A 99 4.17 15.77 -12.78
CA MET A 99 3.50 14.58 -13.28
C MET A 99 1.98 14.62 -13.11
N PHE A 100 1.48 15.29 -12.07
CA PHE A 100 0.09 15.21 -11.67
C PHE A 100 -0.64 16.53 -11.92
N VAL A 101 -1.95 16.44 -12.14
CA VAL A 101 -2.85 17.60 -12.20
C VAL A 101 -3.44 17.88 -10.83
N ASP A 102 -3.85 19.13 -10.59
CA ASP A 102 -4.61 19.48 -9.40
C ASP A 102 -5.96 18.74 -9.40
N LEU A 103 -6.37 18.25 -8.23
CA LEU A 103 -7.69 17.65 -8.04
C LEU A 103 -8.76 18.73 -8.18
N ASP A 104 -9.87 18.42 -8.85
CA ASP A 104 -10.97 19.36 -9.11
C ASP A 104 -12.20 19.16 -8.17
N PHE A 105 -12.00 18.41 -7.09
CA PHE A 105 -13.00 18.16 -6.04
C PHE A 105 -12.51 18.53 -4.65
N ASP A 106 -13.43 18.92 -3.77
CA ASP A 106 -13.12 19.23 -2.37
C ASP A 106 -12.93 17.94 -1.57
N THR A 107 -11.79 17.82 -0.93
CA THR A 107 -11.42 16.62 -0.19
C THR A 107 -11.82 16.65 1.28
N GLN A 108 -11.96 17.84 1.89
CA GLN A 108 -12.22 18.04 3.33
C GLN A 108 -11.29 17.22 4.24
N ALA A 109 -10.03 17.08 3.85
CA ALA A 109 -9.02 16.37 4.62
C ALA A 109 -8.77 17.08 5.98
N LEU A 110 -8.34 16.31 6.99
CA LEU A 110 -8.02 16.84 8.33
C LEU A 110 -6.73 17.65 8.34
N ASP A 111 -5.74 17.23 7.54
CA ASP A 111 -4.46 17.91 7.38
C ASP A 111 -4.40 18.62 6.02
N GLU A 112 -3.45 19.54 5.89
CA GLU A 112 -3.19 20.22 4.62
C GLU A 112 -2.35 19.33 3.70
N TYR A 113 -2.87 19.07 2.51
CA TYR A 113 -2.18 18.34 1.44
C TYR A 113 -2.00 19.24 0.21
N PRO A 114 -0.98 18.95 -0.65
CA PRO A 114 -0.88 19.59 -1.96
C PRO A 114 -2.14 19.36 -2.81
N SER A 115 -2.42 20.29 -3.73
CA SER A 115 -3.62 20.24 -4.58
C SER A 115 -3.69 19.03 -5.52
N TYR A 116 -2.56 18.38 -5.79
CA TYR A 116 -2.43 17.30 -6.80
C TYR A 116 -2.59 15.87 -6.24
N TYR A 117 -2.81 15.69 -4.95
CA TYR A 117 -3.22 14.40 -4.37
C TYR A 117 -4.08 14.58 -3.12
N THR A 118 -4.72 13.49 -2.70
CA THR A 118 -5.42 13.42 -1.42
C THR A 118 -5.21 12.04 -0.77
N PRO A 119 -5.17 11.94 0.59
CA PRO A 119 -4.82 10.70 1.27
C PRO A 119 -5.91 9.63 1.11
N ILE A 120 -5.50 8.36 1.02
CA ILE A 120 -6.39 7.20 1.01
C ILE A 120 -6.31 6.45 2.33
N THR A 121 -5.11 6.15 2.79
CA THR A 121 -4.83 5.43 4.04
C THR A 121 -3.67 6.09 4.77
N SER A 122 -3.64 5.94 6.09
CA SER A 122 -2.47 6.22 6.93
C SER A 122 -2.20 4.99 7.79
N GLN A 123 -0.95 4.56 7.81
CA GLN A 123 -0.51 3.32 8.43
C GLN A 123 0.57 3.62 9.45
N GLU A 124 0.46 3.04 10.63
CA GLU A 124 1.45 3.17 11.72
C GLU A 124 2.18 1.84 11.94
N GLY A 125 3.47 1.94 12.30
CA GLY A 125 4.29 0.80 12.68
C GLY A 125 4.14 0.45 14.16
N ALA A 126 4.15 -0.85 14.47
CA ALA A 126 4.22 -1.36 15.84
C ALA A 126 4.94 -2.71 15.89
N ILE A 127 5.34 -3.09 17.09
CA ILE A 127 5.79 -4.46 17.37
C ILE A 127 4.55 -5.34 17.47
N ILE A 128 4.53 -6.45 16.75
CA ILE A 128 3.45 -7.44 16.73
C ILE A 128 3.96 -8.67 17.48
N ILE A 129 3.15 -9.26 18.34
CA ILE A 129 3.55 -10.43 19.13
C ILE A 129 2.50 -11.54 19.05
N ASN A 130 2.96 -12.78 19.04
CA ASN A 130 2.13 -13.95 19.29
C ASN A 130 2.33 -14.35 20.76
N THR A 131 1.30 -14.19 21.57
CA THR A 131 1.35 -14.40 23.01
C THR A 131 1.56 -15.86 23.40
N GLU A 132 1.11 -16.80 22.56
CA GLU A 132 1.32 -18.24 22.78
C GLU A 132 2.76 -18.63 22.44
N GLU A 133 3.31 -18.10 21.34
CA GLU A 133 4.71 -18.37 20.94
C GLU A 133 5.71 -17.75 21.91
N LEU A 134 5.48 -16.52 22.40
CA LEU A 134 6.32 -15.94 23.45
C LEU A 134 6.35 -16.84 24.67
N LYS A 135 5.20 -17.34 25.12
CA LYS A 135 5.11 -18.23 26.27
C LYS A 135 5.75 -19.58 26.01
N ALA A 136 5.53 -20.19 24.85
CA ALA A 136 6.07 -21.49 24.48
C ALA A 136 7.61 -21.48 24.47
N ASN A 137 8.19 -20.37 24.00
CA ASN A 137 9.64 -20.19 23.90
C ASN A 137 10.26 -19.49 25.14
N SER A 138 9.44 -19.23 26.18
CA SER A 138 9.89 -18.53 27.41
C SER A 138 10.56 -17.17 27.13
N LEU A 139 10.05 -16.44 26.14
CA LEU A 139 10.51 -15.11 25.73
C LEU A 139 9.73 -14.03 26.47
N GLU A 140 10.42 -12.98 26.86
CA GLU A 140 9.78 -11.78 27.41
C GLU A 140 9.15 -10.95 26.29
N THR A 141 8.11 -10.18 26.62
CA THR A 141 7.51 -9.24 25.68
C THR A 141 8.46 -8.04 25.49
N PRO A 142 8.89 -7.72 24.26
CA PRO A 142 9.70 -6.53 24.00
C PRO A 142 8.90 -5.25 24.31
N THR A 143 9.57 -4.20 24.76
CA THR A 143 8.94 -2.91 25.10
C THR A 143 9.37 -1.78 24.18
N CYS A 144 10.42 -2.00 23.41
CA CYS A 144 11.00 -1.03 22.48
C CYS A 144 11.64 -1.76 21.28
N LEU A 145 11.96 -1.02 20.24
CA LEU A 145 12.58 -1.60 19.02
C LEU A 145 13.98 -2.13 19.30
N LYS A 146 14.73 -1.47 20.18
CA LYS A 146 16.06 -1.93 20.57
C LYS A 146 16.03 -3.31 21.24
N ASP A 147 14.95 -3.66 21.93
CA ASP A 147 14.80 -4.99 22.52
C ASP A 147 14.87 -6.09 21.44
N LEU A 148 14.38 -5.83 20.23
CA LEU A 148 14.38 -6.80 19.12
C LEU A 148 15.81 -7.24 18.70
N ALA A 149 16.83 -6.46 19.05
CA ALA A 149 18.23 -6.80 18.80
C ALA A 149 18.84 -7.73 19.87
N LYS A 150 18.09 -8.08 20.93
CA LYS A 150 18.58 -8.98 21.98
C LYS A 150 18.78 -10.41 21.48
N PRO A 151 19.84 -11.11 21.88
CA PRO A 151 20.15 -12.46 21.39
C PRO A 151 19.08 -13.52 21.65
N GLU A 152 18.25 -13.32 22.69
CA GLU A 152 17.14 -14.23 23.03
C GLU A 152 16.07 -14.34 21.97
N TYR A 153 15.96 -13.36 21.07
CA TYR A 153 14.99 -13.35 19.97
C TYR A 153 15.53 -13.91 18.65
N LYS A 154 16.69 -14.57 18.68
CA LYS A 154 17.30 -15.18 17.51
C LYS A 154 16.35 -16.14 16.82
N ASP A 155 16.13 -15.92 15.50
CA ASP A 155 15.21 -16.67 14.63
C ASP A 155 13.71 -16.60 15.06
N MET A 156 13.35 -15.65 15.94
CA MET A 156 12.00 -15.44 16.45
C MET A 156 11.38 -14.11 16.02
N ILE A 157 12.03 -13.39 15.10
CA ILE A 157 11.60 -12.09 14.62
C ILE A 157 11.34 -12.13 13.13
N SER A 158 10.29 -11.44 12.68
CA SER A 158 10.09 -11.10 11.26
C SER A 158 9.98 -9.60 11.07
N VAL A 159 10.67 -9.07 10.06
CA VAL A 159 10.64 -7.66 9.65
C VAL A 159 10.52 -7.57 8.13
N THR A 160 10.32 -6.37 7.61
CA THR A 160 10.19 -6.13 6.17
C THR A 160 11.49 -5.55 5.59
N ASP A 161 11.82 -5.92 4.36
CA ASP A 161 12.90 -5.29 3.59
C ASP A 161 12.47 -3.91 3.09
N ILE A 162 13.29 -2.89 3.37
CA ILE A 162 13.04 -1.50 2.93
C ILE A 162 13.17 -1.31 1.42
N ALA A 163 13.92 -2.16 0.72
CA ALA A 163 14.00 -2.11 -0.73
C ALA A 163 12.68 -2.54 -1.40
N SER A 164 11.90 -3.38 -0.73
CA SER A 164 10.66 -3.96 -1.25
C SER A 164 9.42 -3.23 -0.75
N SER A 165 9.39 -2.83 0.53
CA SER A 165 8.19 -2.27 1.16
C SER A 165 8.48 -1.08 2.07
N SER A 166 7.67 -0.02 1.94
CA SER A 166 7.73 1.17 2.80
C SER A 166 7.40 0.90 4.27
N THR A 167 6.79 -0.23 4.61
CA THR A 167 6.54 -0.61 6.02
C THR A 167 7.84 -0.72 6.82
N ALA A 168 8.93 -1.19 6.21
CA ALA A 168 10.25 -1.21 6.84
C ALA A 168 10.76 0.19 7.20
N TRP A 169 10.36 1.20 6.44
CA TRP A 169 10.78 2.56 6.71
C TRP A 169 10.19 3.12 8.01
N LEU A 170 9.04 2.64 8.46
CA LEU A 170 8.48 2.99 9.78
C LEU A 170 9.41 2.57 10.92
N LEU A 171 10.02 1.38 10.82
CA LEU A 171 11.04 0.89 11.76
C LEU A 171 12.29 1.78 11.73
N ILE A 172 12.82 2.05 10.54
CA ILE A 172 14.06 2.79 10.36
C ILE A 172 13.89 4.26 10.79
N GLN A 173 12.76 4.90 10.49
CA GLN A 173 12.43 6.23 10.97
C GLN A 173 12.48 6.30 12.51
N ALA A 174 11.88 5.32 13.18
CA ALA A 174 11.88 5.26 14.64
C ALA A 174 13.29 5.10 15.20
N LEU A 175 14.10 4.19 14.63
CA LEU A 175 15.49 3.98 15.06
C LEU A 175 16.36 5.20 14.82
N VAL A 176 16.29 5.81 13.63
CA VAL A 176 17.10 7.01 13.29
C VAL A 176 16.70 8.21 14.13
N SER A 177 15.40 8.37 14.40
CA SER A 177 14.89 9.46 15.24
C SER A 177 15.38 9.36 16.69
N GLU A 178 15.54 8.16 17.23
CA GLU A 178 15.91 7.94 18.64
C GLU A 178 17.42 7.79 18.83
N TYR A 179 18.11 7.07 17.92
CA TYR A 179 19.51 6.66 18.12
C TYR A 179 20.49 7.34 17.15
N VAL A 180 20.01 8.24 16.29
CA VAL A 180 20.73 8.80 15.14
C VAL A 180 21.29 7.68 14.22
N GLU A 181 21.92 8.02 13.09
CA GLU A 181 22.26 7.02 12.06
C GLU A 181 23.15 5.87 12.56
N ASP A 182 24.24 6.19 13.31
CA ASP A 182 25.19 5.18 13.78
C ASP A 182 24.53 4.20 14.78
N GLY A 183 23.78 4.73 15.75
CA GLY A 183 23.08 3.90 16.73
C GLY A 183 21.91 3.12 16.10
N ALA A 184 21.21 3.72 15.14
CA ALA A 184 20.16 3.06 14.39
C ALA A 184 20.70 1.86 13.59
N LYS A 185 21.85 2.03 12.93
CA LYS A 185 22.55 0.96 12.21
C LYS A 185 22.93 -0.21 13.11
N GLU A 186 23.49 0.08 14.31
CA GLU A 186 23.85 -0.97 15.27
C GLU A 186 22.60 -1.79 15.69
N VAL A 187 21.49 -1.11 16.04
CA VAL A 187 20.26 -1.78 16.44
C VAL A 187 19.65 -2.55 15.27
N LEU A 188 19.57 -1.95 14.07
CA LEU A 188 19.00 -2.57 12.88
C LEU A 188 19.76 -3.83 12.48
N LYS A 189 21.10 -3.79 12.56
CA LYS A 189 21.93 -4.98 12.34
C LYS A 189 21.56 -6.10 13.30
N GLY A 190 21.41 -5.82 14.60
CA GLY A 190 20.99 -6.83 15.57
C GLY A 190 19.60 -7.39 15.29
N ILE A 191 18.67 -6.55 14.83
CA ILE A 191 17.33 -6.98 14.40
C ILE A 191 17.43 -7.92 13.19
N TYR A 192 18.20 -7.57 12.16
CA TYR A 192 18.37 -8.40 10.96
C TYR A 192 19.11 -9.71 11.27
N ASP A 193 20.13 -9.66 12.14
CA ASP A 193 20.81 -10.87 12.61
C ASP A 193 19.84 -11.83 13.34
N ASN A 194 18.84 -11.29 14.05
CA ASN A 194 17.79 -12.06 14.72
C ASN A 194 16.68 -12.50 13.79
N ALA A 195 16.34 -11.73 12.77
CA ALA A 195 15.33 -12.08 11.78
C ALA A 195 15.82 -13.19 10.84
N GLY A 196 17.08 -13.15 10.43
CA GLY A 196 17.67 -14.17 9.56
C GLY A 196 16.87 -14.35 8.25
N ALA A 197 16.23 -15.50 8.09
CA ALA A 197 15.44 -15.83 6.91
C ALA A 197 14.01 -15.25 6.91
N HIS A 198 13.61 -14.53 7.96
CA HIS A 198 12.27 -13.97 8.12
C HIS A 198 12.21 -12.47 7.78
N ILE A 199 13.01 -12.02 6.81
CA ILE A 199 12.92 -10.70 6.20
C ILE A 199 11.98 -10.81 5.00
N GLU A 200 10.88 -10.05 5.02
CA GLU A 200 9.74 -10.20 4.11
C GLU A 200 9.71 -9.06 3.08
N ASP A 201 9.27 -9.37 1.87
CA ASP A 201 9.14 -8.40 0.77
C ASP A 201 7.87 -7.54 0.84
N SER A 202 6.92 -7.89 1.73
CA SER A 202 5.61 -7.25 1.85
C SER A 202 5.37 -6.74 3.26
N GLY A 203 4.76 -5.54 3.39
CA GLY A 203 4.40 -4.96 4.69
C GLY A 203 3.48 -5.82 5.56
N SER A 204 2.69 -6.72 4.95
CA SER A 204 1.89 -7.72 5.66
C SER A 204 2.60 -9.06 5.86
N GLY A 205 3.85 -9.21 5.44
CA GLY A 205 4.66 -10.42 5.62
C GLY A 205 4.86 -10.77 7.09
N PRO A 206 5.39 -9.84 7.92
CA PRO A 206 5.66 -10.12 9.33
C PRO A 206 4.44 -10.62 10.11
N ILE A 207 3.28 -9.98 9.95
CA ILE A 207 2.08 -10.45 10.68
C ILE A 207 1.62 -11.83 10.22
N LYS A 208 1.78 -12.18 8.94
CA LYS A 208 1.48 -13.52 8.44
C LYS A 208 2.34 -14.59 9.12
N LYS A 209 3.64 -14.30 9.31
CA LYS A 209 4.58 -15.18 10.04
C LYS A 209 4.21 -15.31 11.51
N VAL A 210 3.86 -14.21 12.16
CA VAL A 210 3.43 -14.19 13.57
C VAL A 210 2.11 -14.94 13.75
N ARG A 211 1.13 -14.75 12.86
CA ARG A 211 -0.15 -15.51 12.87
C ARG A 211 0.06 -17.01 12.71
N ALA A 212 0.99 -17.40 11.84
CA ALA A 212 1.31 -18.80 11.59
C ALA A 212 2.11 -19.46 12.73
N GLY A 213 2.60 -18.70 13.71
CA GLY A 213 3.50 -19.18 14.76
C GLY A 213 4.88 -19.57 14.22
N GLU A 214 5.27 -19.08 13.04
CA GLU A 214 6.63 -19.30 12.51
C GLU A 214 7.67 -18.47 13.27
N VAL A 215 7.25 -17.31 13.78
CA VAL A 215 8.02 -16.44 14.67
C VAL A 215 7.13 -15.92 15.78
N ALA A 216 7.73 -15.54 16.91
CA ALA A 216 6.99 -14.99 18.06
C ALA A 216 6.73 -13.49 17.94
N ILE A 217 7.55 -12.76 17.18
CA ILE A 217 7.56 -11.30 17.14
C ILE A 217 7.66 -10.86 15.69
N GLY A 218 6.98 -9.74 15.33
CA GLY A 218 7.13 -9.05 14.08
C GLY A 218 7.19 -7.54 14.28
N PHE A 219 7.76 -6.81 13.32
CA PHE A 219 7.48 -5.39 13.16
C PHE A 219 6.66 -5.19 11.89
N GLY A 220 5.52 -4.53 12.00
CA GLY A 220 4.60 -4.36 10.88
C GLY A 220 3.51 -3.33 11.16
N LEU A 221 2.40 -3.46 10.45
CA LEU A 221 1.28 -2.50 10.50
C LEU A 221 0.43 -2.73 11.76
N ARG A 222 0.37 -1.71 12.62
CA ARG A 222 -0.30 -1.72 13.92
C ARG A 222 -1.78 -2.15 13.83
N HIS A 223 -2.51 -1.60 12.86
CA HIS A 223 -3.94 -1.85 12.70
C HIS A 223 -4.26 -3.34 12.46
N GLN A 224 -3.36 -4.08 11.80
CA GLN A 224 -3.53 -5.52 11.57
C GLN A 224 -3.50 -6.30 12.89
N ALA A 225 -2.58 -5.96 13.79
CA ALA A 225 -2.50 -6.61 15.10
C ALA A 225 -3.66 -6.21 16.02
N VAL A 226 -4.11 -4.94 15.96
CA VAL A 226 -5.31 -4.48 16.69
C VAL A 226 -6.54 -5.30 16.28
N ARG A 227 -6.72 -5.51 14.98
CA ARG A 227 -7.82 -6.32 14.43
C ARG A 227 -7.73 -7.78 14.85
N ASP A 228 -6.57 -8.40 14.71
CA ASP A 228 -6.37 -9.80 15.10
C ASP A 228 -6.65 -10.04 16.57
N LYS A 229 -6.23 -9.12 17.43
CA LYS A 229 -6.53 -9.16 18.87
C LYS A 229 -8.05 -9.06 19.12
N ALA A 230 -8.74 -8.18 18.42
CA ALA A 230 -10.19 -8.02 18.53
C ALA A 230 -10.93 -9.27 18.03
N ASP A 231 -10.39 -9.95 17.01
CA ASP A 231 -10.94 -11.22 16.47
C ASP A 231 -10.59 -12.44 17.35
N GLY A 232 -9.85 -12.25 18.46
CA GLY A 232 -9.55 -13.29 19.45
C GLY A 232 -8.39 -14.20 19.07
N LEU A 233 -7.56 -13.83 18.09
CA LEU A 233 -6.32 -14.55 17.83
C LEU A 233 -5.31 -14.32 18.98
N PRO A 234 -4.31 -15.22 19.15
CA PRO A 234 -3.26 -15.05 20.16
C PRO A 234 -2.24 -13.95 19.75
N ILE A 235 -2.73 -12.90 19.11
CA ILE A 235 -1.94 -11.77 18.63
C ILE A 235 -2.19 -10.57 19.54
N ASP A 236 -1.11 -9.88 19.86
CA ASP A 236 -1.13 -8.59 20.53
C ASP A 236 -0.10 -7.65 19.89
N PHE A 237 -0.04 -6.43 20.35
CA PHE A 237 0.90 -5.43 19.83
C PHE A 237 1.51 -4.64 20.99
N VAL A 238 2.69 -4.09 20.71
CA VAL A 238 3.38 -3.16 21.59
C VAL A 238 3.72 -1.91 20.79
N ASP A 239 3.26 -0.77 21.26
CA ASP A 239 3.68 0.52 20.75
C ASP A 239 5.10 0.81 21.26
N PRO A 240 6.12 0.89 20.37
CA PRO A 240 7.50 1.02 20.81
C PRO A 240 7.78 2.41 21.38
N THR A 241 8.58 2.48 22.42
CA THR A 241 8.91 3.77 23.09
C THR A 241 9.69 4.73 22.17
N GLU A 242 10.37 4.23 21.14
CA GLU A 242 11.01 5.03 20.09
C GLU A 242 9.97 5.82 19.26
N GLY A 243 8.76 5.33 19.17
CA GLY A 243 7.61 6.01 18.54
C GLY A 243 6.90 5.19 17.48
N ASN A 244 5.61 5.46 17.36
CA ASN A 244 4.79 4.99 16.25
C ASN A 244 4.89 6.04 15.13
N PHE A 245 5.68 5.75 14.10
CA PHE A 245 5.77 6.56 12.90
C PHE A 245 4.69 6.13 11.91
N SER A 246 4.26 7.06 11.05
CA SER A 246 3.22 6.81 10.07
C SER A 246 3.68 7.11 8.65
N LEU A 247 3.08 6.41 7.69
CA LEU A 247 3.15 6.69 6.27
C LEU A 247 1.74 6.84 5.71
N THR A 248 1.57 7.82 4.83
CA THR A 248 0.30 8.10 4.15
C THR A 248 0.39 7.63 2.71
N GLU A 249 -0.61 6.87 2.28
CA GLU A 249 -0.85 6.53 0.89
C GLU A 249 -1.90 7.49 0.33
N SER A 250 -1.71 7.99 -0.87
CA SER A 250 -2.57 8.99 -1.50
C SER A 250 -2.92 8.62 -2.94
N VAL A 251 -3.97 9.24 -3.46
CA VAL A 251 -4.39 9.13 -4.87
C VAL A 251 -4.04 10.40 -5.62
N ALA A 252 -3.48 10.24 -6.81
CA ALA A 252 -3.13 11.32 -7.72
C ALA A 252 -3.51 10.97 -9.17
N VAL A 253 -3.87 11.98 -9.96
CA VAL A 253 -4.24 11.83 -11.37
C VAL A 253 -3.08 12.31 -12.25
N VAL A 254 -2.62 11.44 -13.14
CA VAL A 254 -1.50 11.75 -14.05
C VAL A 254 -1.97 12.76 -15.11
N ASN A 255 -1.12 13.74 -15.39
CA ASN A 255 -1.37 14.72 -16.44
C ASN A 255 -1.29 14.05 -17.83
N LYS A 256 -2.40 13.94 -18.50
CA LYS A 256 -2.59 13.42 -19.86
C LYS A 256 -3.21 14.47 -20.79
N ASP A 257 -2.81 15.74 -20.58
CA ASP A 257 -3.21 16.90 -21.39
C ASP A 257 -4.75 17.07 -21.52
N GLY A 258 -5.49 16.75 -20.46
CA GLY A 258 -6.94 16.88 -20.43
C GLY A 258 -7.70 15.84 -21.26
N SER A 259 -7.08 14.69 -21.54
CA SER A 259 -7.70 13.57 -22.26
C SER A 259 -8.99 13.08 -21.57
N GLU A 260 -9.81 12.32 -22.28
CA GLU A 260 -11.02 11.70 -21.67
C GLU A 260 -10.65 10.69 -20.58
N HIS A 261 -9.51 9.99 -20.70
CA HIS A 261 -8.98 9.12 -19.66
C HIS A 261 -8.61 9.89 -18.39
N GLN A 262 -7.93 11.04 -18.52
CA GLN A 262 -7.62 11.90 -17.36
C GLN A 262 -8.90 12.38 -16.65
N LYS A 263 -9.92 12.78 -17.41
CA LYS A 263 -11.22 13.20 -16.84
C LYS A 263 -11.94 12.06 -16.14
N LEU A 264 -11.87 10.85 -16.70
CA LEU A 264 -12.45 9.66 -16.09
C LEU A 264 -11.64 9.22 -14.85
N ALA A 265 -10.31 9.27 -14.90
CA ALA A 265 -9.43 9.03 -13.77
C ALA A 265 -9.72 9.99 -12.60
N MET A 266 -9.99 11.27 -12.89
CA MET A 266 -10.37 12.25 -11.87
C MET A 266 -11.67 11.86 -11.16
N LYS A 267 -12.70 11.45 -11.91
CA LYS A 267 -13.96 10.95 -11.33
C LYS A 267 -13.76 9.67 -10.52
N MET A 268 -12.86 8.79 -10.95
CA MET A 268 -12.52 7.58 -10.19
C MET A 268 -11.75 7.91 -8.92
N ALA A 269 -10.84 8.88 -8.94
CA ALA A 269 -10.16 9.38 -7.75
C ALA A 269 -11.18 9.93 -6.74
N GLN A 270 -12.10 10.79 -7.18
CA GLN A 270 -13.19 11.30 -6.35
C GLN A 270 -14.05 10.17 -5.77
N CYS A 271 -14.42 9.18 -6.60
CA CYS A 271 -15.21 8.02 -6.17
C CYS A 271 -14.51 7.19 -5.09
N ILE A 272 -13.21 6.95 -5.23
CA ILE A 272 -12.41 6.24 -4.22
C ILE A 272 -12.48 6.97 -2.87
N ILE A 273 -12.38 8.29 -2.87
CA ILE A 273 -12.45 9.08 -1.63
C ILE A 273 -13.87 9.14 -1.07
N GLU A 274 -14.86 9.52 -1.86
CA GLU A 274 -16.23 9.72 -1.37
C GLU A 274 -16.95 8.42 -1.01
N SER A 275 -16.69 7.34 -1.73
CA SER A 275 -17.39 6.06 -1.58
C SER A 275 -16.54 4.95 -0.97
N GLY A 276 -15.21 5.00 -1.15
CA GLY A 276 -14.29 3.96 -0.68
C GLY A 276 -13.80 4.18 0.75
N ARG A 277 -13.72 5.44 1.22
CA ARG A 277 -13.16 5.75 2.54
C ARG A 277 -13.83 5.03 3.69
N LYS A 278 -15.15 4.81 3.63
CA LYS A 278 -15.85 4.09 4.68
C LYS A 278 -15.32 2.66 4.84
N GLU A 279 -15.13 1.93 3.74
CA GLU A 279 -14.60 0.56 3.75
C GLU A 279 -13.11 0.56 4.10
N LEU A 280 -12.35 1.52 3.57
CA LEU A 280 -10.94 1.72 3.91
C LEU A 280 -10.75 2.02 5.42
N LEU A 281 -11.61 2.82 6.03
CA LEU A 281 -11.53 3.17 7.45
C LEU A 281 -11.78 1.96 8.37
N GLU A 282 -12.53 0.95 7.92
CA GLU A 282 -12.74 -0.29 8.67
C GLU A 282 -11.44 -1.11 8.78
N THR A 283 -10.56 -1.03 7.77
CA THR A 283 -9.27 -1.73 7.74
C THR A 283 -8.11 -0.84 8.18
N TYR A 284 -8.09 0.43 7.76
CA TYR A 284 -7.06 1.43 8.07
C TYR A 284 -7.69 2.54 8.94
N PRO A 285 -7.82 2.31 10.25
CA PRO A 285 -8.71 3.06 11.11
C PRO A 285 -8.22 4.47 11.51
N ASN A 286 -7.24 5.01 10.80
CA ASN A 286 -6.76 6.37 11.03
C ASN A 286 -7.67 7.37 10.28
N PRO A 287 -8.37 8.28 11.00
CA PRO A 287 -9.17 9.30 10.36
C PRO A 287 -8.31 10.24 9.51
N LEU A 288 -8.77 10.53 8.30
CA LEU A 288 -8.09 11.41 7.35
C LEU A 288 -9.00 12.57 6.89
N TYR A 289 -10.31 12.44 7.10
CA TYR A 289 -11.32 13.38 6.62
C TYR A 289 -12.25 13.84 7.73
N GLN A 290 -12.83 15.03 7.55
CA GLN A 290 -13.78 15.59 8.51
C GLN A 290 -14.97 14.65 8.71
N GLY A 291 -15.35 14.42 9.96
CA GLY A 291 -16.44 13.53 10.33
C GLY A 291 -16.05 12.06 10.51
N GLU A 292 -14.84 11.64 10.12
CA GLU A 292 -14.34 10.30 10.41
C GLU A 292 -13.95 10.17 11.88
N THR A 293 -14.17 9.00 12.45
CA THR A 293 -13.81 8.67 13.85
C THR A 293 -13.15 7.31 13.91
N SER A 294 -12.29 7.11 14.89
CA SER A 294 -11.61 5.84 15.14
C SER A 294 -11.79 5.43 16.60
N ASP A 295 -11.84 4.11 16.82
CA ASP A 295 -11.85 3.54 18.17
C ASP A 295 -10.56 3.89 18.92
N SER A 296 -10.66 4.00 20.26
CA SER A 296 -9.50 4.28 21.12
C SER A 296 -8.41 3.22 21.01
N ALA A 297 -8.75 1.96 20.72
CA ALA A 297 -7.80 0.88 20.49
C ALA A 297 -6.86 1.14 19.29
N ASN A 298 -7.30 1.95 18.33
CA ASN A 298 -6.52 2.31 17.16
C ASN A 298 -5.57 3.49 17.39
N LYS A 299 -5.67 4.17 18.54
CA LYS A 299 -4.73 5.26 18.88
C LYS A 299 -3.44 4.66 19.42
N SER A 300 -2.33 4.95 18.76
CA SER A 300 -1.00 4.58 19.23
C SER A 300 -0.62 5.34 20.49
N ALA A 301 0.24 4.73 21.32
CA ALA A 301 0.68 5.33 22.58
C ALA A 301 1.75 6.41 22.36
N TYR A 302 2.55 6.29 21.32
CA TYR A 302 3.71 7.16 21.06
C TYR A 302 3.72 7.68 19.62
N PRO A 303 2.66 8.38 19.15
CA PRO A 303 2.64 8.89 17.77
C PRO A 303 3.77 9.89 17.56
N LYS A 304 4.57 9.71 16.53
CA LYS A 304 5.68 10.60 16.16
C LYS A 304 5.67 10.89 14.66
N THR A 305 6.08 12.10 14.31
CA THR A 305 6.38 12.50 12.94
C THR A 305 7.88 12.59 12.77
N PHE A 306 8.41 12.13 11.64
CA PHE A 306 9.83 12.24 11.34
C PHE A 306 10.21 13.70 11.15
N SER A 307 11.39 14.09 11.66
CA SER A 307 11.82 15.50 11.70
C SER A 307 12.16 16.07 10.32
N GLU A 308 12.58 15.23 9.38
CA GLU A 308 12.83 15.61 8.00
C GLU A 308 11.63 15.28 7.11
N LYS A 309 11.41 16.06 6.04
CA LYS A 309 10.40 15.74 5.05
C LYS A 309 10.74 14.38 4.40
N LEU A 310 9.77 13.48 4.37
CA LEU A 310 9.92 12.20 3.68
C LEU A 310 10.00 12.45 2.17
N THR A 311 11.09 11.97 1.56
CA THR A 311 11.36 12.09 0.12
C THR A 311 11.94 10.77 -0.41
N ALA A 312 11.95 10.60 -1.74
CA ALA A 312 12.60 9.45 -2.36
C ALA A 312 14.12 9.41 -2.06
N GLU A 313 14.78 10.58 -1.99
CA GLU A 313 16.18 10.69 -1.66
C GLU A 313 16.48 10.28 -0.21
N LEU A 314 15.63 10.66 0.74
CA LEU A 314 15.76 10.23 2.13
C LEU A 314 15.51 8.73 2.27
N LEU A 315 14.55 8.18 1.53
CA LEU A 315 14.34 6.74 1.47
C LEU A 315 15.59 6.01 0.94
N GLU A 316 16.17 6.48 -0.17
CA GLU A 316 17.40 5.91 -0.73
C GLU A 316 18.57 5.96 0.26
N LYS A 317 18.71 7.05 1.01
CA LYS A 317 19.69 7.16 2.10
C LYS A 317 19.48 6.09 3.17
N HIS A 318 18.24 5.87 3.59
CA HIS A 318 17.91 4.86 4.60
C HIS A 318 17.98 3.42 4.05
N GLN A 319 17.74 3.21 2.76
CA GLN A 319 18.01 1.93 2.09
C GLN A 319 19.52 1.60 2.15
N LYS A 320 20.39 2.57 1.83
CA LYS A 320 21.84 2.39 1.95
C LYS A 320 22.28 2.09 3.39
N LEU A 321 21.68 2.78 4.38
CA LEU A 321 21.93 2.48 5.79
C LEU A 321 21.57 1.03 6.12
N SER A 322 20.45 0.54 5.60
CA SER A 322 19.99 -0.85 5.78
C SER A 322 20.90 -1.88 5.11
N GLU A 323 21.38 -1.59 3.88
CA GLU A 323 22.29 -2.47 3.13
C GLU A 323 23.65 -2.65 3.83
N GLU A 324 24.04 -1.72 4.68
CA GLU A 324 25.29 -1.76 5.42
C GLU A 324 25.19 -2.53 6.77
N CYS A 325 23.99 -3.02 7.11
CA CYS A 325 23.75 -3.83 8.32
C CYS A 325 23.95 -5.31 8.04
#